data_ca4a7fa6186377a735d9ab86f47ffc82
#
_entry.id   ca4a7fa6186377a735d9ab86f47ffc82
#
_cell.length_a   1.000
_cell.length_b   1.000
_cell.length_c   1.000
_cell.angle_alpha   90.00
_cell.angle_beta   90.00
_cell.angle_gamma   90.00
#
_symmetry.space_group_name_H-M   'P 1'
#
loop_
_entity.id
_entity.type
_entity.pdbx_description
1 polymer ?
#
loop_
_entity_poly.entity_id
_entity_poly.type
_entity_poly.pdbx_seq_one_letter_code
_entity_poly.pdbx_strand_id
1 'polypeptide(L)' 'MPLIEWSSELSVGIDSIDEQHKKLVNMINALNDA' A
#
# COMPACT_ATOMS: atom_id res chain seq x y z
N MET A 1 9.67 -9.39 5.60
CA MET A 1 9.32 -8.79 4.30
C MET A 1 7.84 -8.46 4.25
N PRO A 2 7.45 -7.33 3.69
CA PRO A 2 6.03 -7.04 3.53
C PRO A 2 5.40 -7.97 2.50
N LEU A 3 4.14 -8.26 2.68
CA LEU A 3 3.39 -9.06 1.72
C LEU A 3 3.25 -8.32 0.40
N ILE A 4 3.02 -7.00 0.49
CA ILE A 4 2.87 -6.12 -0.66
C ILE A 4 3.83 -4.95 -0.49
N GLU A 5 4.61 -4.63 -1.51
CA GLU A 5 5.45 -3.45 -1.54
C GLU A 5 4.84 -2.41 -2.46
N TRP A 6 4.71 -1.19 -1.95
CA TRP A 6 4.22 -0.09 -2.78
C TRP A 6 5.26 0.24 -3.85
N SER A 7 4.80 0.42 -5.07
CA SER A 7 5.67 0.81 -6.18
C SER A 7 4.90 1.74 -7.12
N SER A 8 5.63 2.34 -8.06
CA SER A 8 5.02 3.23 -9.04
C SER A 8 3.97 2.53 -9.91
N GLU A 9 4.05 1.21 -10.02
CA GLU A 9 3.07 0.44 -10.78
C GLU A 9 1.71 0.42 -10.10
N LEU A 10 1.67 0.58 -8.78
CA LEU A 10 0.43 0.61 -8.01
C LEU A 10 -0.17 2.00 -7.95
N SER A 11 0.62 3.02 -8.29
CA SER A 11 0.18 4.40 -8.28
C SER A 11 -0.81 4.67 -9.40
N VAL A 12 -1.86 5.41 -9.08
CA VAL A 12 -2.83 5.85 -10.10
C VAL A 12 -2.52 7.26 -10.60
N GLY A 13 -1.44 7.88 -10.08
CA GLY A 13 -1.03 9.22 -10.48
C GLY A 13 -1.75 10.34 -9.77
N ILE A 14 -2.55 10.04 -8.77
CA ILE A 14 -3.29 11.02 -7.97
C ILE A 14 -2.91 10.81 -6.50
N ASP A 15 -2.22 11.79 -5.91
CA ASP A 15 -1.64 11.65 -4.57
C ASP A 15 -2.66 11.28 -3.50
N SER A 16 -3.83 11.91 -3.49
CA SER A 16 -4.82 11.63 -2.47
C SER A 16 -5.35 10.19 -2.56
N ILE A 17 -5.49 9.68 -3.77
CA ILE A 17 -5.93 8.30 -3.98
C ILE A 17 -4.80 7.34 -3.61
N ASP A 18 -3.58 7.65 -4.02
CA ASP A 18 -2.40 6.83 -3.70
C ASP A 18 -2.22 6.73 -2.18
N GLU A 19 -2.41 7.82 -1.46
CA GLU A 19 -2.32 7.83 0.01
C GLU A 19 -3.30 6.85 0.64
N GLN A 20 -4.54 6.84 0.17
CA GLN A 20 -5.53 5.91 0.70
C GLN A 20 -5.15 4.46 0.41
N HIS A 21 -4.66 4.19 -0.80
CA HIS A 21 -4.23 2.86 -1.17
C HIS A 21 -3.01 2.41 -0.37
N LYS A 22 -2.07 3.31 -0.11
CA LYS A 22 -0.90 3.01 0.71
C LYS A 22 -1.30 2.60 2.12
N LYS A 23 -2.32 3.26 2.68
CA LYS A 23 -2.83 2.90 4.00
C LYS A 23 -3.40 1.49 4.01
N LEU A 24 -4.12 1.12 2.95
CA LEU A 24 -4.65 -0.23 2.82
C LEU A 24 -3.53 -1.26 2.72
N VAL A 25 -2.51 -0.96 1.91
CA VAL A 25 -1.36 -1.84 1.77
C VAL A 25 -0.65 -2.04 3.12
N ASN A 26 -0.47 -0.95 3.87
CA ASN A 26 0.14 -1.02 5.20
C ASN A 26 -0.68 -1.87 6.16
N MET A 27 -2.00 -1.76 6.12
CA MET A 27 -2.89 -2.58 6.95
C MET A 27 -2.77 -4.07 6.60
N ILE A 28 -2.73 -4.38 5.32
CA ILE A 28 -2.57 -5.76 4.86
C ILE A 28 -1.23 -6.33 5.32
N ASN A 29 -0.17 -5.55 5.18
CA ASN A 29 1.16 -5.98 5.61
C ASN A 29 1.21 -6.20 7.12
N ALA A 30 0.61 -5.31 7.89
CA ALA A 30 0.55 -5.44 9.34
C ALA A 30 -0.20 -6.70 9.76
N LEU A 31 -1.32 -6.97 9.11
CA LEU A 31 -2.12 -8.16 9.38
C LEU A 31 -1.32 -9.43 9.05
N ASN A 32 -0.59 -9.40 7.95
CA ASN A 32 0.25 -10.53 7.55
C ASN A 32 1.38 -10.79 8.57
N ASP A 33 1.92 -9.74 9.17
CA ASP A 33 2.99 -9.85 10.17
C ASP A 33 2.48 -10.27 11.55
N ALA A 34 1.20 -10.15 11.79
CA ALA A 34 0.59 -10.57 13.07
C ALA A 34 0.42 -12.10 13.16
#